data_7f502874dc85601ba55034d4ca38c9c3
#
_entry.id   7f502874dc85601ba55034d4ca38c9c3
#
_cell.length_a   1.000
_cell.length_b   1.000
_cell.length_c   1.000
_cell.angle_alpha   90.00
_cell.angle_beta   90.00
_cell.angle_gamma   90.00
#
_symmetry.space_group_name_H-M   'P 1'
#
loop_
_entity.id
_entity.type
_entity.pdbx_description
1 polymer ?
#
loop_
_entity_poly.entity_id
_entity_poly.type
_entity_poly.pdbx_seq_one_letter_code
_entity_poly.pdbx_strand_id
1 'polypeptide(L)'
;MSNKISNNTLQIEAKIKAFSDLLSQIDSVPDKKQKLWKEIYENAVTDRQNSYELFMQLTEIVKDKSTEHAVHGKSLSSYIERMSKANDQIIRLAELISKAESPTASIDPEDMFNKIRNQK
;
A
#
# COMPACT_ATOMS: atom_id res chain seq x y z
N MET A 1 22.67 -6.68 12.31
CA MET A 1 22.22 -5.98 11.12
C MET A 1 21.62 -6.91 10.07
N SER A 2 22.30 -8.00 9.73
CA SER A 2 21.79 -8.94 8.73
C SER A 2 20.44 -9.57 9.14
N ASN A 3 20.25 -9.84 10.43
CA ASN A 3 19.01 -10.43 10.94
C ASN A 3 17.82 -9.47 10.81
N LYS A 4 18.04 -8.17 10.99
CA LYS A 4 17.00 -7.15 10.88
C LYS A 4 16.53 -6.99 9.43
N ILE A 5 17.46 -6.97 8.48
CA ILE A 5 17.16 -6.90 7.05
C ILE A 5 16.42 -8.16 6.60
N SER A 6 16.88 -9.33 7.07
CA SER A 6 16.24 -10.60 6.76
C SER A 6 14.80 -10.67 7.28
N ASN A 7 14.57 -10.19 8.53
CA ASN A 7 13.24 -10.15 9.12
C ASN A 7 12.31 -9.22 8.33
N ASN A 8 12.81 -8.05 7.90
CA ASN A 8 12.02 -7.11 7.12
C ASN A 8 11.65 -7.69 5.76
N THR A 9 12.57 -8.39 5.13
CA THR A 9 12.31 -9.07 3.85
C THR A 9 11.25 -10.15 4.02
N LEU A 10 11.34 -10.95 5.08
CA LEU A 10 10.34 -11.99 5.37
C LEU A 10 8.96 -11.39 5.63
N GLN A 11 8.89 -10.24 6.33
CA GLN A 11 7.63 -9.54 6.57
C GLN A 11 7.02 -9.03 5.27
N ILE A 12 7.84 -8.47 4.38
CA ILE A 12 7.38 -8.01 3.06
C ILE A 12 6.84 -9.19 2.25
N GLU A 13 7.57 -10.29 2.20
CA GLU A 13 7.16 -11.50 1.48
C GLU A 13 5.85 -12.05 2.03
N ALA A 14 5.68 -12.05 3.35
CA ALA A 14 4.44 -12.49 3.99
C ALA A 14 3.26 -11.61 3.61
N LYS A 15 3.45 -10.30 3.55
CA LYS A 15 2.42 -9.35 3.13
C LYS A 15 2.04 -9.54 1.67
N ILE A 16 3.02 -9.74 0.81
CA ILE A 16 2.80 -9.97 -0.63
C ILE A 16 2.03 -11.28 -0.83
N LYS A 17 2.39 -12.32 -0.10
CA LYS A 17 1.69 -13.60 -0.17
C LYS A 17 0.23 -13.46 0.28
N ALA A 18 0.01 -12.78 1.40
CA ALA A 18 -1.34 -12.54 1.91
C ALA A 18 -2.19 -11.77 0.89
N PHE A 19 -1.61 -10.77 0.25
CA PHE A 19 -2.29 -9.99 -0.79
C PHE A 19 -2.61 -10.86 -2.01
N SER A 20 -1.66 -11.69 -2.43
CA SER A 20 -1.85 -12.61 -3.55
C SER A 20 -2.98 -13.62 -3.26
N ASP A 21 -3.00 -14.16 -2.04
CA ASP A 21 -4.04 -15.09 -1.62
C ASP A 21 -5.42 -14.43 -1.62
N LEU A 22 -5.48 -13.18 -1.17
CA LEU A 22 -6.71 -12.39 -1.18
C LEU A 22 -7.22 -12.18 -2.61
N LEU A 23 -6.32 -11.84 -3.53
CA LEU A 23 -6.68 -11.65 -4.94
C LEU A 23 -7.21 -12.93 -5.59
N SER A 24 -6.62 -14.07 -5.22
CA SER A 24 -7.01 -15.36 -5.81
C SER A 24 -8.44 -15.76 -5.44
N GLN A 25 -9.01 -15.16 -4.40
CA GLN A 25 -10.38 -15.41 -3.97
C GLN A 25 -11.41 -14.57 -4.72
N ILE A 26 -10.96 -13.65 -5.57
CA ILE A 26 -11.84 -12.76 -6.33
C ILE A 26 -11.97 -13.28 -7.76
N ASP A 27 -13.08 -13.95 -8.05
CA ASP A 27 -13.31 -14.55 -9.36
C ASP A 27 -13.66 -13.53 -10.45
N SER A 28 -14.19 -12.37 -10.04
CA SER A 28 -14.67 -11.35 -10.97
C SER A 28 -13.57 -10.54 -11.64
N VAL A 29 -12.31 -10.68 -11.17
CA VAL A 29 -11.19 -9.90 -11.67
C VAL A 29 -10.33 -10.76 -12.62
N PRO A 30 -10.08 -10.30 -13.87
CA PRO A 30 -9.22 -11.04 -14.78
C PRO A 30 -7.81 -11.24 -14.26
N ASP A 31 -7.16 -12.34 -14.62
CA ASP A 31 -5.81 -12.67 -14.16
C ASP A 31 -4.79 -11.57 -14.46
N LYS A 32 -4.88 -10.94 -15.62
CA LYS A 32 -3.99 -9.83 -15.97
C LYS A 32 -4.08 -8.68 -14.99
N LYS A 33 -5.30 -8.36 -14.55
CA LYS A 33 -5.55 -7.28 -13.62
C LYS A 33 -5.05 -7.66 -12.23
N GLN A 34 -5.25 -8.91 -11.81
CA GLN A 34 -4.73 -9.41 -10.54
C GLN A 34 -3.21 -9.33 -10.48
N LYS A 35 -2.53 -9.71 -11.56
CA LYS A 35 -1.07 -9.63 -11.64
C LYS A 35 -0.58 -8.18 -11.55
N LEU A 36 -1.27 -7.27 -12.23
CA LEU A 36 -0.92 -5.84 -12.18
C LEU A 36 -1.10 -5.29 -10.76
N TRP A 37 -2.21 -5.59 -10.12
CA TRP A 37 -2.46 -5.15 -8.74
C TRP A 37 -1.43 -5.71 -7.78
N LYS A 38 -1.05 -6.97 -7.95
CA LYS A 38 -0.01 -7.60 -7.13
C LYS A 38 1.32 -6.87 -7.30
N GLU A 39 1.68 -6.54 -8.53
CA GLU A 39 2.93 -5.82 -8.81
C GLU A 39 2.92 -4.42 -8.18
N ILE A 40 1.81 -3.70 -8.28
CA ILE A 40 1.67 -2.38 -7.65
C ILE A 40 1.81 -2.50 -6.13
N TYR A 41 1.14 -3.47 -5.53
CA TYR A 41 1.22 -3.70 -4.09
C TYR A 41 2.65 -4.04 -3.66
N GLU A 42 3.31 -4.94 -4.39
CA GLU A 42 4.69 -5.34 -4.15
C GLU A 42 5.62 -4.12 -4.15
N ASN A 43 5.50 -3.27 -5.18
CA ASN A 43 6.32 -2.08 -5.30
C ASN A 43 6.03 -1.09 -4.17
N ALA A 44 4.76 -0.89 -3.82
CA ALA A 44 4.37 0.05 -2.76
C ALA A 44 4.87 -0.41 -1.39
N VAL A 45 4.71 -1.68 -1.06
CA VAL A 45 5.16 -2.22 0.23
C VAL A 45 6.68 -2.16 0.34
N THR A 46 7.39 -2.52 -0.74
CA THR A 46 8.84 -2.50 -0.77
C THR A 46 9.37 -1.07 -0.64
N ASP A 47 8.80 -0.14 -1.40
CA ASP A 47 9.21 1.27 -1.36
C ASP A 47 8.95 1.88 0.02
N ARG A 48 7.81 1.58 0.62
CA ARG A 48 7.48 2.05 1.96
C ARG A 48 8.48 1.53 2.99
N GLN A 49 8.81 0.24 2.93
CA GLN A 49 9.75 -0.36 3.88
C GLN A 49 11.17 0.19 3.71
N ASN A 50 11.62 0.33 2.46
CA ASN A 50 12.95 0.88 2.19
C ASN A 50 13.05 2.34 2.64
N SER A 51 12.02 3.13 2.39
CA SER A 51 11.98 4.53 2.82
C SER A 51 11.99 4.64 4.35
N TYR A 52 11.24 3.77 5.02
CA TYR A 52 11.22 3.72 6.49
C TYR A 52 12.59 3.39 7.05
N GLU A 53 13.28 2.40 6.49
CA GLU A 53 14.62 2.02 6.96
C GLU A 53 15.62 3.15 6.76
N LEU A 54 15.61 3.79 5.60
CA LEU A 54 16.47 4.93 5.33
C LEU A 54 16.17 6.09 6.26
N PHE A 55 14.89 6.35 6.53
CA PHE A 55 14.47 7.37 7.47
C PHE A 55 15.02 7.08 8.87
N MET A 56 14.87 5.84 9.34
CA MET A 56 15.35 5.45 10.67
C MET A 56 16.86 5.55 10.79
N GLN A 57 17.59 5.11 9.77
CA GLN A 57 19.05 5.19 9.75
C GLN A 57 19.51 6.64 9.81
N LEU A 58 18.90 7.51 9.01
CA LEU A 58 19.29 8.93 8.97
C LEU A 58 18.88 9.64 10.25
N THR A 59 17.72 9.31 10.82
CA THR A 59 17.27 9.85 12.09
C THR A 59 18.27 9.53 13.20
N GLU A 60 18.82 8.31 13.22
CA GLU A 60 19.81 7.89 14.21
C GLU A 60 21.11 8.70 14.07
N ILE A 61 21.51 9.00 12.84
CA ILE A 61 22.73 9.79 12.57
C ILE A 61 22.58 11.24 13.07
N VAL A 62 21.40 11.84 12.90
CA VAL A 62 21.20 13.28 13.17
C VAL A 62 20.60 13.59 14.52
N LYS A 63 20.20 12.60 15.30
CA LYS A 63 19.33 12.81 16.48
C LYS A 63 19.92 13.75 17.53
N ASP A 64 21.26 13.82 17.69
CA ASP A 64 21.92 14.64 18.69
C ASP A 64 22.70 15.81 18.09
N LYS A 65 22.53 16.07 16.78
CA LYS A 65 23.33 17.06 16.08
C LYS A 65 22.44 18.03 15.30
N SER A 66 22.25 19.24 15.82
CA SER A 66 21.36 20.22 15.17
C SER A 66 21.86 20.63 13.78
N THR A 67 23.19 20.67 13.56
CA THR A 67 23.74 20.96 12.24
C THR A 67 23.42 19.85 11.23
N GLU A 68 23.42 18.61 11.67
CA GLU A 68 23.07 17.47 10.84
C GLU A 68 21.58 17.47 10.45
N HIS A 69 20.71 17.92 11.35
CA HIS A 69 19.29 18.10 11.04
C HIS A 69 19.08 19.08 9.89
N ALA A 70 19.81 20.19 9.90
CA ALA A 70 19.72 21.18 8.84
C ALA A 70 20.18 20.62 7.50
N VAL A 71 21.26 19.82 7.50
CA VAL A 71 21.83 19.24 6.30
C VAL A 71 20.93 18.14 5.72
N HIS A 72 20.36 17.30 6.59
CA HIS A 72 19.63 16.09 6.16
C HIS A 72 18.10 16.21 6.23
N GLY A 73 17.58 17.38 6.63
CA GLY A 73 16.13 17.58 6.77
C GLY A 73 15.35 17.33 5.49
N LYS A 74 15.92 17.73 4.36
CA LYS A 74 15.28 17.52 3.06
C LYS A 74 15.18 16.04 2.72
N SER A 75 16.21 15.27 3.01
CA SER A 75 16.20 13.81 2.78
C SER A 75 15.18 13.12 3.69
N LEU A 76 15.11 13.51 4.97
CA LEU A 76 14.12 12.98 5.91
C LEU A 76 12.71 13.26 5.43
N SER A 77 12.42 14.48 4.98
CA SER A 77 11.13 14.84 4.41
C SER A 77 10.80 14.02 3.17
N SER A 78 11.80 13.79 2.32
CA SER A 78 11.61 12.99 1.11
C SER A 78 11.22 11.54 1.44
N TYR A 79 11.83 10.94 2.45
CA TYR A 79 11.50 9.59 2.88
C TYR A 79 10.09 9.50 3.44
N ILE A 80 9.67 10.49 4.24
CA ILE A 80 8.30 10.58 4.75
C ILE A 80 7.30 10.68 3.60
N GLU A 81 7.61 11.52 2.62
CA GLU A 81 6.76 11.69 1.44
C GLU A 81 6.61 10.40 0.65
N ARG A 82 7.70 9.64 0.47
CA ARG A 82 7.67 8.35 -0.23
C ARG A 82 6.80 7.33 0.52
N MET A 83 6.90 7.29 1.85
CA MET A 83 6.06 6.41 2.66
C MET A 83 4.59 6.79 2.52
N SER A 84 4.28 8.07 2.52
CA SER A 84 2.92 8.56 2.35
C SER A 84 2.36 8.19 0.98
N LYS A 85 3.14 8.36 -0.08
CA LYS A 85 2.72 7.99 -1.44
C LYS A 85 2.49 6.48 -1.57
N ALA A 86 3.36 5.68 -0.95
CA ALA A 86 3.19 4.23 -0.95
C ALA A 86 1.91 3.82 -0.24
N ASN A 87 1.61 4.44 0.90
CA ASN A 87 0.37 4.21 1.63
C ASN A 87 -0.86 4.59 0.79
N ASP A 88 -0.81 5.72 0.08
CA ASP A 88 -1.89 6.15 -0.79
C ASP A 88 -2.16 5.14 -1.90
N GLN A 89 -1.11 4.56 -2.47
CA GLN A 89 -1.24 3.52 -3.49
C GLN A 89 -1.92 2.27 -2.92
N ILE A 90 -1.54 1.87 -1.71
CA ILE A 90 -2.14 0.70 -1.04
C ILE A 90 -3.62 0.95 -0.74
N ILE A 91 -3.96 2.15 -0.25
CA ILE A 91 -5.35 2.54 0.01
C ILE A 91 -6.17 2.49 -1.29
N ARG A 92 -5.62 3.01 -2.37
CA ARG A 92 -6.29 3.00 -3.67
C ARG A 92 -6.52 1.57 -4.18
N LEU A 93 -5.54 0.69 -4.01
CA LEU A 93 -5.70 -0.72 -4.33
C LEU A 93 -6.82 -1.36 -3.50
N ALA A 94 -6.86 -1.05 -2.20
CA ALA A 94 -7.91 -1.56 -1.31
C ALA A 94 -9.29 -1.13 -1.79
N GLU A 95 -9.43 0.12 -2.22
CA GLU A 95 -10.69 0.63 -2.78
C GLU A 95 -11.10 -0.12 -4.05
N LEU A 96 -10.15 -0.34 -4.96
CA LEU A 96 -10.39 -1.06 -6.21
C LEU A 96 -10.80 -2.51 -5.94
N ILE A 97 -10.14 -3.16 -5.00
CA ILE A 97 -10.43 -4.54 -4.62
C ILE A 97 -11.82 -4.63 -3.98
N SER A 98 -12.14 -3.68 -3.09
CA SER A 98 -13.46 -3.64 -2.45
C SER A 98 -14.57 -3.54 -3.48
N LYS A 99 -14.39 -2.71 -4.51
CA LYS A 99 -15.36 -2.58 -5.60
C LYS A 99 -15.49 -3.88 -6.41
N ALA A 100 -14.38 -4.59 -6.60
CA ALA A 100 -14.37 -5.86 -7.33
C ALA A 100 -15.02 -6.99 -6.53
N GLU A 101 -14.83 -7.02 -5.22
CA GLU A 101 -15.43 -8.01 -4.32
C GLU A 101 -16.94 -7.84 -4.22
N SER A 102 -17.41 -6.62 -4.30
CA SER A 102 -18.81 -6.28 -4.12
C SER A 102 -19.27 -5.38 -5.26
N PRO A 103 -19.47 -5.94 -6.49
CA PRO A 103 -19.88 -5.13 -7.64
C PRO A 103 -21.19 -4.37 -7.40
N THR A 104 -22.04 -4.88 -6.51
CA THR A 104 -23.30 -4.24 -6.13
C THR A 104 -23.07 -3.01 -5.24
N ALA A 105 -21.89 -2.86 -4.65
CA ALA A 105 -21.54 -1.68 -3.84
C ALA A 105 -21.24 -0.46 -4.69
N SER A 106 -20.82 -0.64 -5.94
CA SER A 106 -20.70 0.45 -6.91
C SER A 106 -22.03 0.53 -7.68
N ILE A 107 -23.06 0.94 -6.97
CA ILE A 107 -24.42 0.94 -7.51
C ILE A 107 -24.59 2.06 -8.52
N ASP A 108 -24.99 1.68 -9.74
CA ASP A 108 -25.48 2.59 -10.74
C ASP A 108 -26.66 3.37 -10.11
N PRO A 109 -26.71 4.71 -10.21
CA PRO A 109 -27.84 5.47 -9.66
C PRO A 109 -29.20 4.95 -10.11
N GLU A 110 -29.33 4.43 -11.32
CA GLU A 110 -30.57 3.84 -11.81
C GLU A 110 -30.96 2.59 -11.03
N ASP A 111 -30.01 1.72 -10.75
CA ASP A 111 -30.27 0.50 -9.97
C ASP A 111 -30.72 0.84 -8.55
N MET A 112 -30.10 1.86 -7.95
CA MET A 112 -30.46 2.34 -6.64
C MET A 112 -31.89 2.89 -6.66
N PHE A 113 -32.23 3.65 -7.68
CA PHE A 113 -33.57 4.22 -7.88
C PHE A 113 -34.61 3.12 -8.00
N ASN A 114 -34.32 2.09 -8.79
CA ASN A 114 -35.23 0.97 -9.00
C ASN A 114 -35.45 0.17 -7.72
N LYS A 115 -34.40 -0.02 -6.91
CA LYS A 115 -34.54 -0.68 -5.61
C LYS A 115 -35.43 0.08 -4.66
N ILE A 116 -35.30 1.40 -4.61
CA ILE A 116 -36.12 2.27 -3.78
C ILE A 116 -37.59 2.22 -4.25
N ARG A 117 -37.79 2.25 -5.57
CA ARG A 117 -39.14 2.18 -6.14
C ARG A 117 -39.85 0.86 -5.83
N ASN A 118 -39.09 -0.25 -5.80
CA ASN A 118 -39.65 -1.59 -5.60
C ASN A 118 -39.79 -1.97 -4.13
N GLN A 119 -39.44 -1.11 -3.19
CA GLN A 119 -39.55 -1.35 -1.76
C GLN A 119 -40.87 -0.93 -1.15
N LYS A 120 -41.90 -0.76 -1.95
CA LYS A 120 -43.24 -0.42 -1.43
C LYS A 120 -43.95 -1.63 -0.89
#